data_61c488453affa0a1d68ed086edfc7038
#
_entry.id   61c488453affa0a1d68ed086edfc7038
#
_cell.length_a   1.000
_cell.length_b   1.000
_cell.length_c   1.000
_cell.angle_alpha   90.00
_cell.angle_beta   90.00
_cell.angle_gamma   90.00
#
_symmetry.space_group_name_H-M   'P 1'
#
loop_
_entity.id
_entity.type
_entity.pdbx_description
1 polymer ?
#
loop_
_entity_poly.entity_id
_entity_poly.type
_entity_poly.pdbx_seq_one_letter_code
_entity_poly.pdbx_strand_id
1 'polypeptide(L)'
;MNLFFRADASIAIGTGHVMRCLALAQAWQDAGGRAVFAMSEATPAIQARLTAESCEVVSISHAAGTADDASQTIALARERAAAWIVVDGYQFTADYQQALKAAGFKVLFLDDYGSARHYFADVVLNQNVHANEEMYGARESYTRLLLGPRYCLLRREFTSWRGWKREIATIGSKVLVTMGGSDPGNLTAKVIEALRPRSDMLSDLDVTVVVGGSNPHFESLQRSASQGGGRFRLLKSVANMPELMAQADLAVAGAGTTCWEMCLLQLPLILIDLADNQKPIAHALAALGAAVHLGTAGTVTEQQIAKRVTSLLASEAERAALSQLCGKLVDGRGTERVFGELTCG
;
A
#
# COMPACT_ATOMS: atom_id res chain seq x y z
N MET A 1 15.98 -21.17 2.67
CA MET A 1 16.61 -19.87 3.01
C MET A 1 15.59 -18.99 3.73
N ASN A 2 16.05 -18.16 4.68
CA ASN A 2 15.16 -17.27 5.44
C ASN A 2 15.31 -15.83 4.95
N LEU A 3 14.19 -15.15 4.75
CA LEU A 3 14.11 -13.71 4.47
C LEU A 3 13.64 -13.01 5.75
N PHE A 4 14.42 -12.03 6.20
CA PHE A 4 14.18 -11.33 7.44
C PHE A 4 13.71 -9.91 7.15
N PHE A 5 12.57 -9.53 7.69
CA PHE A 5 11.97 -8.22 7.50
C PHE A 5 12.06 -7.39 8.79
N ARG A 6 12.55 -6.17 8.67
CA ARG A 6 12.46 -5.15 9.72
C ARG A 6 11.50 -4.06 9.25
N ALA A 7 10.26 -4.13 9.71
CA ALA A 7 9.20 -3.18 9.38
C ALA A 7 8.19 -3.12 10.52
N ASP A 8 7.56 -1.96 10.72
CA ASP A 8 6.60 -1.72 11.78
C ASP A 8 5.22 -1.35 11.23
N ALA A 9 4.18 -1.55 12.05
CA ALA A 9 2.81 -1.15 11.77
C ALA A 9 2.12 -0.71 13.05
N SER A 10 1.63 0.53 13.05
CA SER A 10 0.80 1.07 14.13
C SER A 10 -0.35 1.90 13.56
N ILE A 11 -1.21 2.44 14.44
CA ILE A 11 -2.27 3.36 14.01
C ILE A 11 -1.66 4.61 13.36
N ALA A 12 -0.52 5.10 13.88
CA ALA A 12 0.15 6.29 13.38
C ALA A 12 0.92 6.03 12.06
N ILE A 13 1.68 4.93 12.00
CA ILE A 13 2.49 4.55 10.82
C ILE A 13 1.61 4.04 9.67
N GLY A 14 0.47 3.42 10.01
CA GLY A 14 -0.32 2.64 9.06
C GLY A 14 0.20 1.22 8.89
N THR A 15 -0.32 0.50 7.91
CA THR A 15 0.02 -0.90 7.66
C THR A 15 0.73 -1.13 6.34
N GLY A 16 0.93 -0.09 5.53
CA GLY A 16 1.43 -0.17 4.16
C GLY A 16 2.80 -0.83 4.03
N HIS A 17 3.75 -0.47 4.92
CA HIS A 17 5.10 -1.04 4.95
C HIS A 17 5.07 -2.56 5.14
N VAL A 18 4.36 -3.03 6.17
CA VAL A 18 4.26 -4.47 6.44
C VAL A 18 3.52 -5.21 5.34
N MET A 19 2.48 -4.61 4.75
CA MET A 19 1.70 -5.25 3.69
C MET A 19 2.48 -5.39 2.37
N ARG A 20 3.35 -4.42 2.01
CA ARG A 20 4.24 -4.59 0.85
C ARG A 20 5.38 -5.57 1.13
N CYS A 21 5.90 -5.59 2.35
CA CYS A 21 6.84 -6.63 2.79
C CYS A 21 6.21 -8.04 2.74
N LEU A 22 4.93 -8.17 3.15
CA LEU A 22 4.20 -9.43 3.07
C LEU A 22 4.10 -9.96 1.63
N ALA A 23 3.91 -9.11 0.63
CA ALA A 23 3.90 -9.52 -0.76
C ALA A 23 5.22 -10.20 -1.18
N LEU A 24 6.35 -9.66 -0.75
CA LEU A 24 7.67 -10.27 -1.00
C LEU A 24 7.87 -11.55 -0.17
N ALA A 25 7.38 -11.56 1.08
CA ALA A 25 7.41 -12.75 1.94
C ALA A 25 6.65 -13.91 1.32
N GLN A 26 5.46 -13.66 0.76
CA GLN A 26 4.65 -14.67 0.07
C GLN A 26 5.39 -15.25 -1.14
N ALA A 27 6.02 -14.42 -1.97
CA ALA A 27 6.81 -14.90 -3.11
C ALA A 27 8.03 -15.73 -2.65
N TRP A 28 8.64 -15.35 -1.54
CA TRP A 28 9.75 -16.11 -0.95
C TRP A 28 9.30 -17.48 -0.43
N GLN A 29 8.13 -17.54 0.21
CA GLN A 29 7.51 -18.79 0.67
C GLN A 29 7.10 -19.70 -0.48
N ASP A 30 6.55 -19.14 -1.58
CA ASP A 30 6.16 -19.89 -2.77
C ASP A 30 7.36 -20.59 -3.43
N ALA A 31 8.57 -20.04 -3.23
CA ALA A 31 9.84 -20.64 -3.64
C ALA A 31 10.44 -21.60 -2.56
N GLY A 32 9.70 -21.95 -1.51
CA GLY A 32 10.13 -22.86 -0.45
C GLY A 32 10.96 -22.22 0.67
N GLY A 33 11.05 -20.87 0.71
CA GLY A 33 11.72 -20.12 1.78
C GLY A 33 10.83 -19.89 3.00
N ARG A 34 11.40 -19.23 4.02
CA ARG A 34 10.67 -18.80 5.22
C ARG A 34 10.81 -17.29 5.39
N ALA A 35 9.79 -16.66 5.96
CA ALA A 35 9.73 -15.24 6.23
C ALA A 35 9.64 -14.96 7.73
N VAL A 36 10.46 -14.06 8.24
CA VAL A 36 10.49 -13.60 9.63
C VAL A 36 10.31 -12.11 9.67
N PHE A 37 9.34 -11.63 10.44
CA PHE A 37 9.09 -10.20 10.64
C PHE A 37 9.53 -9.77 12.04
N ALA A 38 10.51 -8.90 12.13
CA ALA A 38 10.97 -8.27 13.36
C ALA A 38 10.31 -6.89 13.49
N MET A 39 9.54 -6.71 14.55
CA MET A 39 8.69 -5.53 14.73
C MET A 39 8.86 -4.95 16.14
N SER A 40 9.04 -3.63 16.24
CA SER A 40 8.94 -2.91 17.51
C SER A 40 7.50 -2.48 17.80
N GLU A 41 6.75 -2.19 16.75
CA GLU A 41 5.31 -1.89 16.82
C GLU A 41 4.52 -2.78 15.87
N ALA A 42 3.51 -3.48 16.40
CA ALA A 42 2.61 -4.30 15.62
C ALA A 42 1.19 -4.23 16.16
N THR A 43 0.22 -3.93 15.30
CA THR A 43 -1.19 -4.03 15.71
C THR A 43 -1.63 -5.50 15.76
N PRO A 44 -2.61 -5.86 16.62
CA PRO A 44 -3.13 -7.23 16.68
C PRO A 44 -3.62 -7.77 15.32
N ALA A 45 -4.21 -6.89 14.49
CA ALA A 45 -4.67 -7.24 13.16
C ALA A 45 -3.50 -7.63 12.23
N ILE A 46 -2.38 -6.93 12.30
CA ILE A 46 -1.17 -7.24 11.51
C ILE A 46 -0.51 -8.52 12.01
N GLN A 47 -0.38 -8.71 13.32
CA GLN A 47 0.15 -9.95 13.87
C GLN A 47 -0.67 -11.16 13.43
N ALA A 48 -2.01 -11.07 13.55
CA ALA A 48 -2.92 -12.12 13.08
C ALA A 48 -2.77 -12.40 11.57
N ARG A 49 -2.65 -11.33 10.75
CA ARG A 49 -2.46 -11.47 9.30
C ARG A 49 -1.14 -12.17 8.97
N LEU A 50 -0.03 -11.76 9.56
CA LEU A 50 1.28 -12.37 9.32
C LEU A 50 1.31 -13.83 9.76
N THR A 51 0.72 -14.15 10.92
CA THR A 51 0.61 -15.52 11.41
C THR A 51 -0.25 -16.39 10.49
N ALA A 52 -1.37 -15.88 9.99
CA ALA A 52 -2.22 -16.59 9.02
C ALA A 52 -1.50 -16.88 7.69
N GLU A 53 -0.50 -16.06 7.32
CA GLU A 53 0.36 -16.26 6.16
C GLU A 53 1.63 -17.08 6.51
N SER A 54 1.64 -17.77 7.66
CA SER A 54 2.77 -18.59 8.10
C SER A 54 4.10 -17.83 8.21
N CYS A 55 4.07 -16.54 8.50
CA CYS A 55 5.24 -15.75 8.83
C CYS A 55 5.53 -15.83 10.33
N GLU A 56 6.80 -16.00 10.69
CA GLU A 56 7.25 -15.85 12.07
C GLU A 56 7.25 -14.35 12.43
N VAL A 57 6.72 -13.97 13.59
CA VAL A 57 6.75 -12.61 14.10
C VAL A 57 7.57 -12.57 15.39
N VAL A 58 8.60 -11.73 15.42
CA VAL A 58 9.48 -11.55 16.59
C VAL A 58 9.47 -10.09 17.03
N SER A 59 9.53 -9.86 18.34
CA SER A 59 9.54 -8.51 18.89
C SER A 59 10.93 -7.90 18.92
N ILE A 60 11.01 -6.63 18.54
CA ILE A 60 12.13 -5.74 18.83
C ILE A 60 11.78 -4.90 20.06
N SER A 61 12.63 -4.89 21.06
CA SER A 61 12.38 -4.18 22.33
C SER A 61 12.90 -2.74 22.33
N HIS A 62 13.60 -2.34 21.27
CA HIS A 62 14.19 -1.01 21.11
C HIS A 62 13.39 -0.13 20.16
N ALA A 63 13.54 1.19 20.32
CA ALA A 63 12.92 2.15 19.42
C ALA A 63 13.45 1.96 17.99
N ALA A 64 12.55 2.00 17.01
CA ALA A 64 12.86 1.74 15.62
C ALA A 64 13.91 2.70 15.06
N GLY A 65 14.88 2.16 14.33
CA GLY A 65 15.97 2.91 13.69
C GLY A 65 17.15 3.28 14.61
N THR A 66 17.12 2.92 15.89
CA THR A 66 18.24 3.14 16.83
C THR A 66 19.37 2.14 16.61
N ALA A 67 20.56 2.42 17.17
CA ALA A 67 21.70 1.50 17.15
C ALA A 67 21.41 0.18 17.91
N ASP A 68 20.61 0.26 18.96
CA ASP A 68 20.19 -0.93 19.73
C ASP A 68 19.20 -1.78 18.93
N ASP A 69 18.27 -1.16 18.18
CA ASP A 69 17.41 -1.86 17.22
C ASP A 69 18.24 -2.56 16.14
N ALA A 70 19.24 -1.86 15.56
CA ALA A 70 20.12 -2.48 14.56
C ALA A 70 20.87 -3.68 15.15
N SER A 71 21.38 -3.56 16.37
CA SER A 71 22.10 -4.64 17.08
C SER A 71 21.18 -5.84 17.35
N GLN A 72 19.97 -5.61 17.81
CA GLN A 72 18.99 -6.67 18.04
C GLN A 72 18.52 -7.31 16.71
N THR A 73 18.28 -6.51 15.66
CA THR A 73 17.96 -7.00 14.32
C THR A 73 19.05 -7.91 13.77
N ILE A 74 20.33 -7.52 13.91
CA ILE A 74 21.49 -8.33 13.51
C ILE A 74 21.52 -9.66 14.26
N ALA A 75 21.34 -9.63 15.59
CA ALA A 75 21.35 -10.83 16.41
C ALA A 75 20.24 -11.81 16.01
N LEU A 76 19.02 -11.33 15.88
CA LEU A 76 17.84 -12.13 15.49
C LEU A 76 17.97 -12.68 14.06
N ALA A 77 18.51 -11.90 13.13
CA ALA A 77 18.73 -12.34 11.74
C ALA A 77 19.81 -13.44 11.65
N ARG A 78 20.89 -13.34 12.44
CA ARG A 78 21.92 -14.39 12.53
C ARG A 78 21.39 -15.68 13.12
N GLU A 79 20.65 -15.61 14.23
CA GLU A 79 20.02 -16.77 14.87
C GLU A 79 19.15 -17.57 13.88
N ARG A 80 18.52 -16.85 12.95
CA ARG A 80 17.62 -17.43 11.94
C ARG A 80 18.28 -17.72 10.60
N ALA A 81 19.59 -17.59 10.50
CA ALA A 81 20.37 -17.78 9.28
C ALA A 81 19.74 -17.03 8.07
N ALA A 82 19.41 -15.75 8.28
CA ALA A 82 18.81 -14.90 7.25
C ALA A 82 19.75 -14.72 6.05
N ALA A 83 19.24 -14.92 4.84
CA ALA A 83 19.98 -14.67 3.61
C ALA A 83 20.01 -13.19 3.25
N TRP A 84 18.90 -12.49 3.52
CA TRP A 84 18.71 -11.07 3.31
C TRP A 84 18.00 -10.44 4.50
N ILE A 85 18.28 -9.16 4.76
CA ILE A 85 17.46 -8.31 5.61
C ILE A 85 16.75 -7.30 4.71
N VAL A 86 15.42 -7.29 4.76
CA VAL A 86 14.55 -6.31 4.12
C VAL A 86 14.18 -5.27 5.15
N VAL A 87 14.47 -4.00 4.87
CA VAL A 87 14.20 -2.88 5.77
C VAL A 87 13.17 -1.96 5.13
N ASP A 88 12.10 -1.64 5.86
CA ASP A 88 11.02 -0.78 5.38
C ASP A 88 10.49 0.12 6.50
N GLY A 89 10.68 1.42 6.36
CA GLY A 89 10.23 2.44 7.31
C GLY A 89 11.11 3.69 7.28
N TYR A 90 10.50 4.83 7.55
CA TYR A 90 11.15 6.15 7.42
C TYR A 90 12.18 6.46 8.51
N GLN A 91 12.16 5.72 9.61
CA GLN A 91 13.10 5.84 10.72
C GLN A 91 14.46 5.16 10.46
N PHE A 92 14.58 4.31 9.45
CA PHE A 92 15.81 3.60 9.14
C PHE A 92 16.74 4.45 8.27
N THR A 93 17.81 4.93 8.88
CA THR A 93 18.74 5.87 8.26
C THR A 93 19.91 5.17 7.55
N ALA A 94 20.84 5.96 6.99
CA ALA A 94 22.10 5.47 6.44
C ALA A 94 22.92 4.69 7.47
N ASP A 95 22.95 5.15 8.73
CA ASP A 95 23.73 4.49 9.80
C ASP A 95 23.16 3.10 10.13
N TYR A 96 21.83 2.95 10.07
CA TYR A 96 21.18 1.67 10.24
C TYR A 96 21.56 0.69 9.12
N GLN A 97 21.49 1.12 7.86
CA GLN A 97 21.93 0.32 6.71
C GLN A 97 23.39 -0.07 6.83
N GLN A 98 24.27 0.87 7.20
CA GLN A 98 25.71 0.64 7.37
C GLN A 98 25.98 -0.42 8.44
N ALA A 99 25.27 -0.38 9.58
CA ALA A 99 25.42 -1.38 10.64
C ALA A 99 25.06 -2.79 10.16
N LEU A 100 23.98 -2.96 9.40
CA LEU A 100 23.59 -4.24 8.81
C LEU A 100 24.65 -4.75 7.81
N LYS A 101 25.16 -3.85 6.97
CA LYS A 101 26.23 -4.18 6.01
C LYS A 101 27.53 -4.57 6.68
N ALA A 102 27.95 -3.83 7.72
CA ALA A 102 29.14 -4.14 8.51
C ALA A 102 29.04 -5.50 9.23
N ALA A 103 27.81 -5.94 9.55
CA ALA A 103 27.54 -7.27 10.10
C ALA A 103 27.55 -8.40 9.05
N GLY A 104 27.77 -8.09 7.76
CA GLY A 104 27.89 -9.04 6.65
C GLY A 104 26.59 -9.43 5.97
N PHE A 105 25.48 -8.74 6.24
CA PHE A 105 24.19 -9.06 5.60
C PHE A 105 24.06 -8.42 4.22
N LYS A 106 23.34 -9.10 3.33
CA LYS A 106 22.72 -8.48 2.15
C LYS A 106 21.47 -7.72 2.58
N VAL A 107 21.30 -6.49 2.08
CA VAL A 107 20.23 -5.58 2.49
C VAL A 107 19.39 -5.14 1.28
N LEU A 108 18.08 -5.37 1.35
CA LEU A 108 17.08 -4.70 0.51
C LEU A 108 16.44 -3.57 1.32
N PHE A 109 16.55 -2.34 0.85
CA PHE A 109 15.95 -1.18 1.49
C PHE A 109 14.77 -0.67 0.65
N LEU A 110 13.57 -0.64 1.25
CA LEU A 110 12.39 -0.05 0.64
C LEU A 110 12.32 1.42 1.01
N ASP A 111 12.18 2.26 -0.01
CA ASP A 111 12.15 3.72 0.14
C ASP A 111 11.01 4.32 -0.70
N ASP A 112 10.58 5.51 -0.32
CA ASP A 112 9.55 6.27 -1.03
C ASP A 112 10.02 7.67 -1.46
N TYR A 113 11.11 8.21 -0.86
CA TYR A 113 11.46 9.63 -0.96
C TYR A 113 12.90 9.94 -1.35
N GLY A 114 13.82 9.00 -1.27
CA GLY A 114 15.23 9.31 -1.39
C GLY A 114 15.77 10.09 -0.20
N SER A 115 15.31 9.82 1.02
CA SER A 115 15.57 10.64 2.20
C SER A 115 16.87 10.31 2.95
N ALA A 116 17.48 9.15 2.70
CA ALA A 116 18.72 8.78 3.36
C ALA A 116 19.90 9.59 2.81
N ARG A 117 20.76 10.10 3.70
CA ARG A 117 21.97 10.85 3.32
C ARG A 117 22.96 10.03 2.47
N HIS A 118 22.91 8.70 2.58
CA HIS A 118 23.67 7.74 1.78
C HIS A 118 22.99 6.36 1.83
N TYR A 119 23.08 5.58 0.74
CA TYR A 119 22.51 4.24 0.65
C TYR A 119 23.62 3.19 0.66
N PHE A 120 23.65 2.37 1.74
CA PHE A 120 24.58 1.24 1.90
C PHE A 120 23.94 -0.09 1.50
N ALA A 121 22.65 -0.14 1.24
CA ALA A 121 21.92 -1.34 0.84
C ALA A 121 22.45 -1.92 -0.48
N ASP A 122 22.37 -3.25 -0.65
CA ASP A 122 22.69 -3.91 -1.93
C ASP A 122 21.65 -3.59 -3.00
N VAL A 123 20.40 -3.46 -2.57
CA VAL A 123 19.27 -3.11 -3.43
C VAL A 123 18.42 -2.04 -2.75
N VAL A 124 18.08 -0.99 -3.48
CA VAL A 124 17.07 0.00 -3.08
C VAL A 124 15.87 -0.16 -3.97
N LEU A 125 14.71 -0.36 -3.36
CA LEU A 125 13.43 -0.47 -4.05
C LEU A 125 12.57 0.76 -3.76
N ASN A 126 12.22 1.52 -4.80
CA ASN A 126 11.15 2.51 -4.75
C ASN A 126 10.14 2.22 -5.86
N GLN A 127 9.01 1.64 -5.48
CA GLN A 127 7.97 1.21 -6.41
C GLN A 127 7.06 2.35 -6.90
N ASN A 128 7.31 3.58 -6.46
CA ASN A 128 6.44 4.71 -6.76
C ASN A 128 6.72 5.29 -8.14
N VAL A 129 5.70 5.84 -8.77
CA VAL A 129 5.75 6.37 -10.14
C VAL A 129 6.65 7.60 -10.30
N HIS A 130 6.91 8.33 -9.22
CA HIS A 130 7.79 9.50 -9.19
C HIS A 130 9.27 9.16 -8.92
N ALA A 131 9.57 7.87 -8.66
CA ALA A 131 10.92 7.43 -8.36
C ALA A 131 11.86 7.63 -9.55
N ASN A 132 13.04 8.20 -9.31
CA ASN A 132 14.08 8.43 -10.31
C ASN A 132 15.48 8.24 -9.69
N GLU A 133 16.51 8.13 -10.53
CA GLU A 133 17.89 7.90 -10.08
C GLU A 133 18.49 9.06 -9.29
N GLU A 134 18.07 10.29 -9.56
CA GLU A 134 18.60 11.49 -8.90
C GLU A 134 18.32 11.47 -7.40
N MET A 135 17.20 10.85 -6.98
CA MET A 135 16.87 10.65 -5.56
C MET A 135 17.91 9.81 -4.82
N TYR A 136 18.71 9.02 -5.54
CA TYR A 136 19.64 8.03 -5.00
C TYR A 136 21.09 8.29 -5.42
N GLY A 137 21.45 9.54 -5.67
CA GLY A 137 22.81 9.92 -6.11
C GLY A 137 23.90 9.55 -5.10
N ALA A 138 23.61 9.64 -3.80
CA ALA A 138 24.51 9.27 -2.73
C ALA A 138 24.33 7.78 -2.33
N ARG A 139 24.95 6.87 -3.09
CA ARG A 139 24.88 5.42 -2.84
C ARG A 139 26.21 4.74 -3.10
N GLU A 140 26.37 3.53 -2.58
CA GLU A 140 27.51 2.68 -2.90
C GLU A 140 27.49 2.25 -4.37
N SER A 141 28.67 2.01 -4.94
CA SER A 141 28.81 1.61 -6.34
C SER A 141 28.17 0.25 -6.65
N TYR A 142 28.00 -0.60 -5.65
CA TYR A 142 27.34 -1.90 -5.78
C TYR A 142 25.82 -1.83 -5.60
N THR A 143 25.27 -0.70 -5.13
CA THR A 143 23.82 -0.54 -4.88
C THR A 143 23.05 -0.56 -6.18
N ARG A 144 22.15 -1.53 -6.33
CA ARG A 144 21.23 -1.60 -7.47
C ARG A 144 19.92 -0.88 -7.14
N LEU A 145 19.38 -0.15 -8.12
CA LEU A 145 18.11 0.59 -7.99
C LEU A 145 16.99 -0.13 -8.73
N LEU A 146 15.89 -0.40 -8.03
CA LEU A 146 14.65 -0.93 -8.59
C LEU A 146 13.59 0.17 -8.48
N LEU A 147 13.41 0.94 -9.56
CA LEU A 147 12.60 2.15 -9.56
C LEU A 147 11.34 2.01 -10.42
N GLY A 148 10.25 2.54 -9.90
CA GLY A 148 8.99 2.69 -10.59
C GLY A 148 8.01 1.52 -10.44
N PRO A 149 6.77 1.70 -10.95
CA PRO A 149 5.63 0.80 -10.74
C PRO A 149 5.83 -0.63 -11.27
N ARG A 150 6.78 -0.83 -12.20
CA ARG A 150 7.13 -2.17 -12.67
C ARG A 150 7.66 -3.10 -11.56
N TYR A 151 8.06 -2.55 -10.41
CA TYR A 151 8.54 -3.26 -9.23
C TYR A 151 7.54 -3.25 -8.08
N CYS A 152 6.27 -2.89 -8.33
CA CYS A 152 5.25 -2.89 -7.30
C CYS A 152 5.11 -4.26 -6.66
N LEU A 153 5.22 -4.29 -5.33
CA LEU A 153 5.02 -5.47 -4.51
C LEU A 153 3.53 -5.70 -4.32
N LEU A 154 2.98 -6.65 -5.05
CA LEU A 154 1.58 -7.06 -4.95
C LEU A 154 1.47 -8.43 -4.29
N ARG A 155 0.53 -8.53 -3.34
CA ARG A 155 0.27 -9.75 -2.58
C ARG A 155 -0.24 -10.89 -3.48
N ARG A 156 -0.07 -12.12 -3.01
CA ARG A 156 -0.41 -13.35 -3.73
C ARG A 156 -1.84 -13.36 -4.29
N GLU A 157 -2.81 -12.84 -3.57
CA GLU A 157 -4.21 -12.75 -3.98
C GLU A 157 -4.44 -11.94 -5.26
N PHE A 158 -3.49 -11.09 -5.65
CA PHE A 158 -3.54 -10.32 -6.90
C PHE A 158 -2.95 -11.06 -8.12
N THR A 159 -2.25 -12.17 -7.90
CA THR A 159 -1.52 -12.87 -8.98
C THR A 159 -2.45 -13.42 -10.06
N SER A 160 -3.61 -13.93 -9.69
CA SER A 160 -4.63 -14.45 -10.62
C SER A 160 -5.29 -13.36 -11.48
N TRP A 161 -5.11 -12.10 -11.13
CA TRP A 161 -5.69 -10.96 -11.85
C TRP A 161 -4.76 -10.34 -12.88
N ARG A 162 -3.59 -10.93 -13.10
CA ARG A 162 -2.65 -10.49 -14.15
C ARG A 162 -3.29 -10.63 -15.52
N GLY A 163 -3.21 -9.55 -16.30
CA GLY A 163 -3.81 -9.51 -17.64
C GLY A 163 -5.33 -9.39 -17.67
N TRP A 164 -5.97 -9.30 -16.50
CA TRP A 164 -7.40 -9.03 -16.43
C TRP A 164 -7.72 -7.66 -17.07
N LYS A 165 -8.89 -7.56 -17.70
CA LYS A 165 -9.36 -6.35 -18.39
C LYS A 165 -10.66 -5.90 -17.78
N ARG A 166 -10.75 -4.61 -17.48
CA ARG A 166 -11.96 -4.00 -16.96
C ARG A 166 -12.93 -3.68 -18.10
N GLU A 167 -14.17 -4.10 -17.93
CA GLU A 167 -15.29 -3.58 -18.70
C GLU A 167 -15.82 -2.30 -18.03
N ILE A 168 -16.03 -1.25 -18.82
CA ILE A 168 -16.52 0.02 -18.32
C ILE A 168 -18.01 0.14 -18.65
N ALA A 169 -18.83 0.18 -17.61
CA ALA A 169 -20.27 0.40 -17.77
C ALA A 169 -20.57 1.80 -18.33
N THR A 170 -21.65 1.97 -19.08
CA THR A 170 -22.06 3.29 -19.59
C THR A 170 -22.35 4.26 -18.45
N ILE A 171 -23.06 3.78 -17.42
CA ILE A 171 -23.29 4.51 -16.16
C ILE A 171 -22.75 3.64 -15.02
N GLY A 172 -21.84 4.19 -14.23
CA GLY A 172 -21.34 3.50 -13.04
C GLY A 172 -22.27 3.72 -11.85
N SER A 173 -22.34 2.71 -10.96
CA SER A 173 -23.13 2.78 -9.73
C SER A 173 -22.43 2.19 -8.52
N LYS A 174 -21.33 1.44 -8.71
CA LYS A 174 -20.62 0.72 -7.65
C LYS A 174 -19.35 1.46 -7.23
N VAL A 175 -19.33 1.92 -5.99
CA VAL A 175 -18.20 2.68 -5.44
C VAL A 175 -17.51 1.87 -4.34
N LEU A 176 -16.21 1.69 -4.49
CA LEU A 176 -15.35 1.13 -3.44
C LEU A 176 -14.71 2.29 -2.65
N VAL A 177 -14.83 2.26 -1.34
CA VAL A 177 -14.19 3.23 -0.44
C VAL A 177 -13.17 2.51 0.44
N THR A 178 -11.91 2.97 0.43
CA THR A 178 -10.89 2.45 1.33
C THR A 178 -9.80 3.48 1.63
N MET A 179 -9.57 3.72 2.91
CA MET A 179 -8.56 4.69 3.39
C MET A 179 -7.33 3.98 3.97
N GLY A 180 -7.07 2.74 3.53
CA GLY A 180 -5.95 1.95 3.99
C GLY A 180 -6.16 1.29 5.35
N GLY A 181 -5.06 1.03 6.07
CA GLY A 181 -5.06 0.18 7.26
C GLY A 181 -5.62 0.81 8.54
N SER A 182 -5.44 2.11 8.74
CA SER A 182 -5.74 2.76 10.02
C SER A 182 -6.69 3.96 9.93
N ASP A 183 -6.55 4.85 8.94
CA ASP A 183 -7.37 6.06 8.76
C ASP A 183 -7.59 6.84 10.08
N PRO A 184 -6.51 7.31 10.75
CA PRO A 184 -6.63 7.92 12.07
C PRO A 184 -7.47 9.21 12.07
N GLY A 185 -7.49 9.94 10.95
CA GLY A 185 -8.29 11.15 10.74
C GLY A 185 -9.75 10.89 10.40
N ASN A 186 -10.17 9.62 10.30
CA ASN A 186 -11.55 9.21 10.00
C ASN A 186 -12.10 9.81 8.69
N LEU A 187 -11.27 9.89 7.65
CA LEU A 187 -11.69 10.34 6.32
C LEU A 187 -12.80 9.46 5.75
N THR A 188 -12.81 8.16 6.11
CA THR A 188 -13.88 7.22 5.74
C THR A 188 -15.26 7.76 6.13
N ALA A 189 -15.42 8.34 7.33
CA ALA A 189 -16.70 8.92 7.76
C ALA A 189 -17.11 10.09 6.86
N LYS A 190 -16.17 10.99 6.51
CA LYS A 190 -16.44 12.11 5.60
C LYS A 190 -16.89 11.63 4.22
N VAL A 191 -16.29 10.55 3.69
CA VAL A 191 -16.69 9.96 2.40
C VAL A 191 -18.08 9.33 2.49
N ILE A 192 -18.38 8.60 3.57
CA ILE A 192 -19.75 8.05 3.79
C ILE A 192 -20.77 9.18 3.81
N GLU A 193 -20.53 10.27 4.53
CA GLU A 193 -21.44 11.43 4.57
C GLU A 193 -21.58 12.11 3.21
N ALA A 194 -20.49 12.23 2.44
CA ALA A 194 -20.51 12.78 1.09
C ALA A 194 -21.38 11.96 0.12
N LEU A 195 -21.39 10.63 0.28
CA LEU A 195 -22.11 9.70 -0.59
C LEU A 195 -23.53 9.39 -0.09
N ARG A 196 -23.97 9.96 1.03
CA ARG A 196 -25.37 9.85 1.45
C ARG A 196 -26.29 10.52 0.44
N PRO A 197 -27.44 9.90 0.14
CA PRO A 197 -28.36 10.47 -0.83
C PRO A 197 -28.92 11.80 -0.30
N ARG A 198 -28.53 12.87 -0.98
CA ARG A 198 -29.08 14.23 -0.79
C ARG A 198 -29.83 14.69 -2.05
N SER A 199 -29.79 13.87 -3.11
CA SER A 199 -30.45 14.12 -4.40
C SER A 199 -30.66 12.80 -5.13
N ASP A 200 -31.50 12.81 -6.15
CA ASP A 200 -31.80 11.65 -7.00
C ASP A 200 -30.55 11.07 -7.70
N MET A 201 -29.52 11.91 -7.93
CA MET A 201 -28.28 11.51 -8.60
C MET A 201 -27.42 10.52 -7.80
N LEU A 202 -27.64 10.40 -6.48
CA LEU A 202 -26.94 9.44 -5.61
C LEU A 202 -27.88 8.31 -5.16
N SER A 203 -29.11 8.24 -5.70
CA SER A 203 -30.15 7.31 -5.25
C SER A 203 -29.81 5.84 -5.49
N ASP A 204 -29.05 5.54 -6.55
CA ASP A 204 -28.80 4.18 -7.02
C ASP A 204 -27.37 3.68 -6.74
N LEU A 205 -26.63 4.35 -5.82
CA LEU A 205 -25.28 3.93 -5.48
C LEU A 205 -25.28 2.66 -4.63
N ASP A 206 -24.40 1.72 -4.98
CA ASP A 206 -23.93 0.60 -4.16
C ASP A 206 -22.52 0.92 -3.66
N VAL A 207 -22.38 1.21 -2.37
CA VAL A 207 -21.12 1.65 -1.78
C VAL A 207 -20.55 0.56 -0.88
N THR A 208 -19.47 -0.06 -1.30
CA THR A 208 -18.70 -0.96 -0.44
C THR A 208 -17.58 -0.19 0.25
N VAL A 209 -17.61 -0.15 1.56
CA VAL A 209 -16.61 0.50 2.40
C VAL A 209 -15.73 -0.55 3.05
N VAL A 210 -14.45 -0.61 2.68
CA VAL A 210 -13.48 -1.50 3.30
C VAL A 210 -12.66 -0.77 4.33
N VAL A 211 -12.82 -1.16 5.58
CA VAL A 211 -12.14 -0.58 6.74
C VAL A 211 -10.98 -1.47 7.14
N GLY A 212 -9.79 -0.91 7.25
CA GLY A 212 -8.61 -1.63 7.69
C GLY A 212 -8.72 -2.18 9.12
N GLY A 213 -8.01 -3.26 9.40
CA GLY A 213 -8.09 -3.95 10.70
C GLY A 213 -7.61 -3.12 11.89
N SER A 214 -6.74 -2.13 11.64
CA SER A 214 -6.19 -1.22 12.66
C SER A 214 -6.97 0.09 12.79
N ASN A 215 -8.09 0.24 12.07
CA ASN A 215 -8.91 1.45 12.12
C ASN A 215 -9.67 1.55 13.47
N PRO A 216 -9.47 2.63 14.24
CA PRO A 216 -10.11 2.79 15.56
C PRO A 216 -11.59 3.19 15.48
N HIS A 217 -12.09 3.56 14.29
CA HIS A 217 -13.41 4.15 14.11
C HIS A 217 -14.49 3.17 13.66
N PHE A 218 -14.19 1.86 13.58
CA PHE A 218 -15.07 0.87 12.95
C PHE A 218 -16.50 0.90 13.45
N GLU A 219 -16.72 0.96 14.77
CA GLU A 219 -18.07 0.97 15.35
C GLU A 219 -18.88 2.24 14.98
N SER A 220 -18.22 3.40 14.96
CA SER A 220 -18.87 4.66 14.54
C SER A 220 -19.19 4.65 13.05
N LEU A 221 -18.29 4.11 12.22
CA LEU A 221 -18.51 3.93 10.79
C LEU A 221 -19.66 2.98 10.50
N GLN A 222 -19.81 1.91 11.28
CA GLN A 222 -20.91 0.96 11.14
C GLN A 222 -22.26 1.63 11.43
N ARG A 223 -22.34 2.43 12.48
CA ARG A 223 -23.54 3.23 12.77
C ARG A 223 -23.85 4.23 11.66
N SER A 224 -22.82 4.92 11.16
CA SER A 224 -22.98 5.88 10.06
C SER A 224 -23.46 5.19 8.77
N ALA A 225 -22.86 4.07 8.40
CA ALA A 225 -23.24 3.31 7.20
C ALA A 225 -24.69 2.79 7.28
N SER A 226 -25.15 2.32 8.45
CA SER A 226 -26.51 1.80 8.66
C SER A 226 -27.60 2.84 8.43
N GLN A 227 -27.32 4.13 8.61
CA GLN A 227 -28.24 5.23 8.34
C GLN A 227 -28.43 5.54 6.85
N GLY A 228 -27.64 4.91 5.97
CA GLY A 228 -27.70 5.11 4.52
C GLY A 228 -28.72 4.23 3.78
N GLY A 229 -29.67 3.59 4.45
CA GLY A 229 -30.77 2.86 3.82
C GLY A 229 -30.36 1.60 3.07
N GLY A 230 -29.35 0.87 3.54
CA GLY A 230 -28.91 -0.42 2.94
C GLY A 230 -27.95 -0.31 1.75
N ARG A 231 -27.59 0.89 1.34
CA ARG A 231 -26.66 1.14 0.21
C ARG A 231 -25.19 1.02 0.57
N PHE A 232 -24.86 1.12 1.85
CA PHE A 232 -23.52 0.99 2.34
C PHE A 232 -23.30 -0.39 2.92
N ARG A 233 -22.37 -1.11 2.32
CA ARG A 233 -21.84 -2.38 2.86
C ARG A 233 -20.49 -2.12 3.50
N LEU A 234 -20.43 -2.15 4.83
CA LEU A 234 -19.18 -1.98 5.58
C LEU A 234 -18.53 -3.34 5.84
N LEU A 235 -17.27 -3.47 5.45
CA LEU A 235 -16.47 -4.68 5.59
C LEU A 235 -15.19 -4.37 6.36
N LYS A 236 -14.77 -5.26 7.25
CA LYS A 236 -13.52 -5.10 8.02
C LYS A 236 -12.51 -6.17 7.64
N SER A 237 -11.29 -5.78 7.34
CA SER A 237 -10.16 -6.72 7.12
C SER A 237 -10.48 -7.83 6.10
N VAL A 238 -10.87 -7.44 4.89
CA VAL A 238 -11.25 -8.40 3.85
C VAL A 238 -10.05 -9.18 3.29
N ALA A 239 -10.27 -10.45 2.95
CA ALA A 239 -9.29 -11.29 2.26
C ALA A 239 -9.47 -11.23 0.72
N ASN A 240 -10.66 -10.86 0.24
CA ASN A 240 -11.04 -10.86 -1.18
C ASN A 240 -11.02 -9.44 -1.77
N MET A 241 -9.99 -8.66 -1.46
CA MET A 241 -9.87 -7.28 -1.96
C MET A 241 -9.84 -7.18 -3.49
N PRO A 242 -9.17 -8.08 -4.24
CA PRO A 242 -9.21 -8.05 -5.70
C PRO A 242 -10.61 -8.16 -6.29
N GLU A 243 -11.45 -9.04 -5.77
CA GLU A 243 -12.84 -9.23 -6.23
C GLU A 243 -13.68 -7.97 -5.98
N LEU A 244 -13.51 -7.34 -4.82
CA LEU A 244 -14.20 -6.08 -4.49
C LEU A 244 -13.77 -4.94 -5.43
N MET A 245 -12.46 -4.87 -5.74
CA MET A 245 -11.93 -3.91 -6.70
C MET A 245 -12.44 -4.19 -8.12
N ALA A 246 -12.52 -5.45 -8.53
CA ALA A 246 -13.01 -5.85 -9.84
C ALA A 246 -14.51 -5.51 -10.05
N GLN A 247 -15.30 -5.64 -8.99
CA GLN A 247 -16.74 -5.36 -9.02
C GLN A 247 -17.09 -3.87 -8.99
N ALA A 248 -16.17 -3.00 -8.54
CA ALA A 248 -16.42 -1.56 -8.42
C ALA A 248 -16.23 -0.84 -9.76
N ASP A 249 -17.02 0.20 -10.02
CA ASP A 249 -16.87 1.09 -11.18
C ASP A 249 -15.89 2.25 -10.90
N LEU A 250 -15.74 2.60 -9.64
CA LEU A 250 -14.92 3.71 -9.15
C LEU A 250 -14.42 3.43 -7.74
N ALA A 251 -13.20 3.85 -7.41
CA ALA A 251 -12.72 3.87 -6.04
C ALA A 251 -12.52 5.29 -5.52
N VAL A 252 -12.83 5.49 -4.22
CA VAL A 252 -12.38 6.65 -3.43
C VAL A 252 -11.42 6.13 -2.37
N ALA A 253 -10.16 6.53 -2.45
CA ALA A 253 -9.09 5.91 -1.68
C ALA A 253 -8.06 6.91 -1.15
N GLY A 254 -7.33 6.49 -0.12
CA GLY A 254 -6.07 7.11 0.27
C GLY A 254 -4.95 6.79 -0.74
N ALA A 255 -4.03 7.73 -0.94
CA ALA A 255 -2.95 7.58 -1.92
C ALA A 255 -1.76 6.76 -1.36
N GLY A 256 -2.04 5.57 -0.82
CA GLY A 256 -1.06 4.62 -0.32
C GLY A 256 -0.72 3.50 -1.30
N THR A 257 -0.07 2.43 -0.81
CA THR A 257 0.35 1.27 -1.61
C THR A 257 -0.81 0.54 -2.31
N THR A 258 -2.04 0.65 -1.79
CA THR A 258 -3.26 0.10 -2.41
C THR A 258 -3.56 0.70 -3.79
N CYS A 259 -3.01 1.88 -4.12
CA CYS A 259 -3.13 2.45 -5.47
C CYS A 259 -2.59 1.51 -6.55
N TRP A 260 -1.52 0.78 -6.27
CA TRP A 260 -0.91 -0.14 -7.24
C TRP A 260 -1.77 -1.38 -7.45
N GLU A 261 -2.44 -1.85 -6.40
CA GLU A 261 -3.43 -2.93 -6.48
C GLU A 261 -4.62 -2.52 -7.36
N MET A 262 -5.13 -1.29 -7.17
CA MET A 262 -6.20 -0.72 -8.00
C MET A 262 -5.74 -0.49 -9.44
N CYS A 263 -4.50 -0.04 -9.66
CA CYS A 263 -3.93 0.12 -11.01
C CYS A 263 -3.85 -1.22 -11.74
N LEU A 264 -3.43 -2.31 -11.08
CA LEU A 264 -3.44 -3.65 -11.69
C LEU A 264 -4.84 -4.03 -12.20
N LEU A 265 -5.87 -3.72 -11.40
CA LEU A 265 -7.28 -4.01 -11.74
C LEU A 265 -7.93 -2.91 -12.57
N GLN A 266 -7.15 -1.96 -13.09
CA GLN A 266 -7.62 -0.91 -13.97
C GLN A 266 -8.84 -0.14 -13.39
N LEU A 267 -8.92 -0.03 -12.05
CA LEU A 267 -10.02 0.62 -11.36
C LEU A 267 -9.85 2.15 -11.42
N PRO A 268 -10.81 2.92 -11.94
CA PRO A 268 -10.78 4.37 -11.90
C PRO A 268 -10.66 4.89 -10.46
N LEU A 269 -9.76 5.85 -10.21
CA LEU A 269 -9.38 6.28 -8.87
C LEU A 269 -9.72 7.74 -8.60
N ILE A 270 -10.33 8.01 -7.45
CA ILE A 270 -10.30 9.29 -6.77
C ILE A 270 -9.39 9.14 -5.55
N LEU A 271 -8.35 9.96 -5.46
CA LEU A 271 -7.37 9.93 -4.38
C LEU A 271 -7.50 11.16 -3.48
N ILE A 272 -7.38 10.91 -2.19
CA ILE A 272 -7.33 11.94 -1.14
C ILE A 272 -6.14 11.63 -0.23
N ASP A 273 -5.27 12.61 0.01
CA ASP A 273 -4.09 12.39 0.85
C ASP A 273 -4.49 12.37 2.33
N LEU A 274 -4.17 11.28 3.02
CA LEU A 274 -4.35 11.17 4.48
C LEU A 274 -3.13 11.75 5.24
N ALA A 275 -1.95 11.71 4.61
CA ALA A 275 -0.69 12.14 5.21
C ALA A 275 0.25 12.69 4.13
N ASP A 276 1.28 13.43 4.54
CA ASP A 276 2.22 14.09 3.63
C ASP A 276 2.97 13.11 2.73
N ASN A 277 3.23 11.91 3.23
CA ASN A 277 3.88 10.82 2.47
C ASN A 277 3.05 10.30 1.29
N GLN A 278 1.77 10.61 1.20
CA GLN A 278 0.90 10.20 0.11
C GLN A 278 0.83 11.22 -1.02
N LYS A 279 1.18 12.48 -0.75
CA LYS A 279 1.11 13.58 -1.75
C LYS A 279 1.89 13.29 -3.03
N PRO A 280 3.17 12.84 -2.99
CA PRO A 280 3.92 12.57 -4.22
C PRO A 280 3.27 11.51 -5.11
N ILE A 281 2.68 10.46 -4.51
CA ILE A 281 1.98 9.41 -5.25
C ILE A 281 0.72 9.96 -5.91
N ALA A 282 -0.12 10.67 -5.15
CA ALA A 282 -1.38 11.24 -5.65
C ALA A 282 -1.13 12.25 -6.78
N HIS A 283 -0.16 13.17 -6.59
CA HIS A 283 0.20 14.16 -7.59
C HIS A 283 0.74 13.51 -8.87
N ALA A 284 1.62 12.52 -8.75
CA ALA A 284 2.21 11.85 -9.90
C ALA A 284 1.16 11.03 -10.67
N LEU A 285 0.27 10.30 -10.01
CA LEU A 285 -0.83 9.58 -10.65
C LEU A 285 -1.81 10.53 -11.35
N ALA A 286 -2.13 11.68 -10.72
CA ALA A 286 -2.98 12.70 -11.33
C ALA A 286 -2.30 13.37 -12.54
N ALA A 287 -1.02 13.68 -12.47
CA ALA A 287 -0.27 14.26 -13.60
C ALA A 287 -0.20 13.31 -14.81
N LEU A 288 -0.18 11.99 -14.57
CA LEU A 288 -0.26 10.97 -15.61
C LEU A 288 -1.68 10.74 -16.13
N GLY A 289 -2.71 11.35 -15.50
CA GLY A 289 -4.12 11.09 -15.82
C GLY A 289 -4.61 9.71 -15.38
N ALA A 290 -3.87 9.00 -14.51
CA ALA A 290 -4.27 7.69 -14.00
C ALA A 290 -5.17 7.76 -12.76
N ALA A 291 -5.29 8.93 -12.13
CA ALA A 291 -6.17 9.18 -11.01
C ALA A 291 -6.69 10.62 -10.99
N VAL A 292 -7.75 10.85 -10.25
CA VAL A 292 -8.22 12.19 -9.88
C VAL A 292 -7.76 12.47 -8.46
N HIS A 293 -6.99 13.51 -8.25
CA HIS A 293 -6.58 13.95 -6.92
C HIS A 293 -7.47 15.08 -6.42
N LEU A 294 -8.12 14.91 -5.27
CA LEU A 294 -9.02 15.91 -4.67
C LEU A 294 -8.35 16.78 -3.60
N GLY A 295 -7.09 16.53 -3.28
CA GLY A 295 -6.37 17.24 -2.23
C GLY A 295 -6.25 16.45 -0.92
N THR A 296 -6.04 17.17 0.20
CA THR A 296 -5.80 16.53 1.50
C THR A 296 -7.08 16.32 2.30
N ALA A 297 -7.09 15.34 3.20
CA ALA A 297 -8.22 15.02 4.08
C ALA A 297 -8.72 16.24 4.89
N GLY A 298 -7.79 17.17 5.25
CA GLY A 298 -8.12 18.38 6.00
C GLY A 298 -8.84 19.47 5.18
N THR A 299 -8.63 19.49 3.86
CA THR A 299 -9.15 20.56 2.98
C THR A 299 -10.31 20.12 2.09
N VAL A 300 -10.37 18.83 1.72
CA VAL A 300 -11.43 18.31 0.87
C VAL A 300 -12.79 18.36 1.59
N THR A 301 -13.83 18.83 0.89
CA THR A 301 -15.20 18.90 1.42
C THR A 301 -16.05 17.72 0.94
N GLU A 302 -17.09 17.38 1.70
CA GLU A 302 -18.09 16.37 1.30
C GLU A 302 -18.73 16.72 -0.06
N GLN A 303 -19.00 17.99 -0.32
CA GLN A 303 -19.57 18.44 -1.59
C GLN A 303 -18.62 18.21 -2.77
N GLN A 304 -17.31 18.44 -2.60
CA GLN A 304 -16.32 18.14 -3.65
C GLN A 304 -16.24 16.64 -3.94
N ILE A 305 -16.24 15.81 -2.87
CA ILE A 305 -16.26 14.35 -3.03
C ILE A 305 -17.51 13.90 -3.78
N ALA A 306 -18.71 14.29 -3.30
CA ALA A 306 -19.98 13.94 -3.91
C ALA A 306 -20.04 14.34 -5.38
N LYS A 307 -19.71 15.61 -5.70
CA LYS A 307 -19.70 16.14 -7.06
C LYS A 307 -18.76 15.35 -7.98
N ARG A 308 -17.54 15.03 -7.50
CA ARG A 308 -16.56 14.32 -8.34
C ARG A 308 -16.93 12.86 -8.57
N VAL A 309 -17.43 12.18 -7.54
CA VAL A 309 -17.94 10.81 -7.66
C VAL A 309 -19.09 10.76 -8.67
N THR A 310 -20.09 11.62 -8.52
CA THR A 310 -21.25 11.68 -9.43
C THR A 310 -20.82 11.96 -10.88
N SER A 311 -19.93 12.94 -11.09
CA SER A 311 -19.43 13.28 -12.43
C SER A 311 -18.71 12.10 -13.08
N LEU A 312 -17.84 11.38 -12.35
CA LEU A 312 -17.13 10.21 -12.88
C LEU A 312 -18.07 9.04 -13.16
N LEU A 313 -19.03 8.76 -12.28
CA LEU A 313 -19.98 7.68 -12.51
C LEU A 313 -20.86 7.92 -13.75
N ALA A 314 -21.19 9.17 -14.05
CA ALA A 314 -21.94 9.55 -15.24
C ALA A 314 -21.09 9.57 -16.54
N SER A 315 -19.75 9.57 -16.46
CA SER A 315 -18.86 9.69 -17.62
C SER A 315 -18.13 8.37 -17.91
N GLU A 316 -18.66 7.55 -18.83
CA GLU A 316 -17.98 6.35 -19.33
C GLU A 316 -16.59 6.69 -19.89
N ALA A 317 -16.50 7.72 -20.73
CA ALA A 317 -15.26 8.12 -21.39
C ALA A 317 -14.16 8.48 -20.39
N GLU A 318 -14.49 9.20 -19.32
CA GLU A 318 -13.52 9.59 -18.31
C GLU A 318 -13.06 8.38 -17.48
N ARG A 319 -13.98 7.49 -17.09
CA ARG A 319 -13.59 6.25 -16.41
C ARG A 319 -12.74 5.34 -17.30
N ALA A 320 -13.06 5.23 -18.59
CA ALA A 320 -12.27 4.45 -19.54
C ALA A 320 -10.84 5.00 -19.69
N ALA A 321 -10.69 6.33 -19.77
CA ALA A 321 -9.36 6.96 -19.83
C ALA A 321 -8.52 6.68 -18.59
N LEU A 322 -9.08 6.87 -17.39
CA LEU A 322 -8.42 6.56 -16.12
C LEU A 322 -8.01 5.07 -16.06
N SER A 323 -8.94 4.18 -16.37
CA SER A 323 -8.76 2.72 -16.39
C SER A 323 -7.60 2.30 -17.32
N GLN A 324 -7.58 2.83 -18.53
CA GLN A 324 -6.52 2.53 -19.51
C GLN A 324 -5.14 2.96 -19.01
N LEU A 325 -5.03 4.14 -18.39
CA LEU A 325 -3.77 4.65 -17.88
C LEU A 325 -3.30 3.87 -16.66
N CYS A 326 -4.19 3.51 -15.72
CA CYS A 326 -3.89 2.60 -14.62
C CYS A 326 -3.28 1.29 -15.12
N GLY A 327 -3.90 0.64 -16.11
CA GLY A 327 -3.45 -0.65 -16.65
C GLY A 327 -2.10 -0.63 -17.35
N LYS A 328 -1.57 0.56 -17.71
CA LYS A 328 -0.22 0.73 -18.28
C LYS A 328 0.86 0.81 -17.21
N LEU A 329 0.51 1.13 -15.96
CA LEU A 329 1.47 1.37 -14.88
C LEU A 329 1.93 0.08 -14.20
N VAL A 330 1.01 -0.87 -13.98
CA VAL A 330 1.25 -2.06 -13.16
C VAL A 330 0.87 -3.32 -13.93
N ASP A 331 1.84 -4.19 -14.18
CA ASP A 331 1.66 -5.47 -14.90
C ASP A 331 1.51 -6.69 -13.96
N GLY A 332 1.59 -6.47 -12.64
CA GLY A 332 1.47 -7.51 -11.63
C GLY A 332 2.70 -8.40 -11.43
N ARG A 333 3.82 -8.12 -12.12
CA ARG A 333 5.05 -8.93 -12.03
C ARG A 333 6.15 -8.30 -11.18
N GLY A 334 5.87 -7.22 -10.49
CA GLY A 334 6.87 -6.50 -9.69
C GLY A 334 7.49 -7.36 -8.60
N THR A 335 6.68 -8.10 -7.87
CA THR A 335 7.15 -9.01 -6.80
C THR A 335 8.09 -10.09 -7.35
N GLU A 336 7.80 -10.67 -8.53
CA GLU A 336 8.66 -11.66 -9.19
C GLU A 336 10.00 -11.05 -9.59
N ARG A 337 10.01 -9.80 -10.11
CA ARG A 337 11.24 -9.10 -10.47
C ARG A 337 12.12 -8.83 -9.26
N VAL A 338 11.52 -8.33 -8.17
CA VAL A 338 12.25 -8.09 -6.92
C VAL A 338 12.79 -9.41 -6.35
N PHE A 339 11.98 -10.47 -6.31
CA PHE A 339 12.42 -11.80 -5.88
C PHE A 339 13.62 -12.31 -6.73
N GLY A 340 13.55 -12.16 -8.06
CA GLY A 340 14.63 -12.53 -8.96
C GLY A 340 15.94 -11.81 -8.64
N GLU A 341 15.89 -10.50 -8.33
CA GLU A 341 17.05 -9.71 -7.92
C GLU A 341 17.72 -10.20 -6.63
N LEU A 342 16.93 -10.75 -5.69
CA LEU A 342 17.45 -11.29 -4.44
C LEU A 342 18.04 -12.70 -4.57
N THR A 343 17.65 -13.45 -5.59
CA THR A 343 18.02 -14.86 -5.79
C THR A 343 19.09 -15.09 -6.86
N CYS A 344 19.24 -14.17 -7.83
CA CYS A 344 20.22 -14.28 -8.91
C CYS A 344 21.56 -13.58 -8.62
N GLY A 345 21.76 -13.01 -7.41
CA GLY A 345 22.95 -12.22 -7.02
C GLY A 345 23.87 -12.91 -6.03
#